data_6900ffcdb7ff610af78c15eadf80ae3b
#
_entry.id   6900ffcdb7ff610af78c15eadf80ae3b
#
_cell.length_a   1.000
_cell.length_b   1.000
_cell.length_c   1.000
_cell.angle_alpha   90.00
_cell.angle_beta   90.00
_cell.angle_gamma   90.00
#
_symmetry.space_group_name_H-M   'P 1'
#
loop_
_entity.id
_entity.type
_entity.pdbx_description
1 polymer ?
#
loop_
_entity_poly.entity_id
_entity_poly.type
_entity_poly.pdbx_seq_one_letter_code
_entity_poly.pdbx_strand_id
1 'polypeptide(L)'
;LQPMEQKRVSLLFGDPNRYQDIEMFLSKDTDFWMEQTLQYFRSLTGELKMEEDAMAGMLLQRAYQQAFGAFAMSGENEILGSNWGTYPVTPHVWNKDMYYSSLPFTLTEPELCKKCILWFAKYGIKYKGTKFEGGVFHSLSNSLSVIMLSGAYYEYFGEKEFFQQHPKLYKKMKAILQTVLESREENEPYLYRTTWISDAYALGKYHTGTNLCMYR
;
A
#
# COMPACT_ATOMS: atom_id res chain seq x y z
N LEU A 1 -21.17 -37.79 -14.41
CA LEU A 1 -19.72 -38.07 -14.22
C LEU A 1 -19.55 -39.58 -14.02
N GLN A 2 -18.68 -40.20 -14.76
CA GLN A 2 -18.25 -41.57 -14.51
C GLN A 2 -17.40 -41.63 -13.22
N PRO A 3 -17.39 -42.71 -12.47
CA PRO A 3 -16.45 -42.88 -11.35
C PRO A 3 -15.03 -42.59 -11.82
N MET A 4 -14.30 -41.71 -11.09
CA MET A 4 -12.93 -41.27 -11.41
C MET A 4 -12.85 -40.22 -12.56
N GLU A 5 -13.96 -39.78 -13.18
CA GLU A 5 -13.93 -38.68 -14.13
C GLU A 5 -13.71 -37.33 -13.43
N GLN A 6 -12.65 -36.61 -13.81
CA GLN A 6 -12.39 -35.26 -13.35
C GLN A 6 -12.83 -34.26 -14.42
N LYS A 7 -13.63 -33.28 -14.02
CA LYS A 7 -13.98 -32.13 -14.87
C LYS A 7 -13.48 -30.86 -14.21
N ARG A 8 -12.76 -30.04 -14.99
CA ARG A 8 -12.40 -28.70 -14.58
C ARG A 8 -13.48 -27.73 -15.03
N VAL A 9 -13.94 -26.89 -14.11
CA VAL A 9 -14.84 -25.78 -14.39
C VAL A 9 -14.10 -24.50 -14.02
N SER A 10 -14.01 -23.56 -14.95
CA SER A 10 -13.41 -22.24 -14.72
C SER A 10 -14.53 -21.22 -14.66
N LEU A 11 -14.49 -20.36 -13.65
CA LEU A 11 -15.42 -19.26 -13.46
C LEU A 11 -14.65 -17.95 -13.55
N LEU A 12 -15.17 -17.02 -14.36
CA LEU A 12 -14.64 -15.67 -14.47
C LEU A 12 -15.55 -14.72 -13.69
N PHE A 13 -14.95 -13.96 -12.78
CA PHE A 13 -15.60 -12.89 -12.05
C PHE A 13 -14.97 -11.55 -12.46
N GLY A 14 -15.78 -10.55 -12.75
CA GLY A 14 -15.29 -9.26 -13.19
C GLY A 14 -16.33 -8.17 -13.13
N ASP A 15 -15.91 -6.94 -13.43
CA ASP A 15 -16.79 -5.79 -13.55
C ASP A 15 -17.59 -5.90 -14.87
N PRO A 16 -18.94 -5.88 -14.83
CA PRO A 16 -19.77 -5.96 -16.03
C PRO A 16 -19.59 -4.75 -16.98
N ASN A 17 -19.00 -3.67 -16.53
CA ASN A 17 -18.70 -2.51 -17.38
C ASN A 17 -17.42 -2.67 -18.21
N ARG A 18 -16.71 -3.80 -18.07
CA ARG A 18 -15.45 -4.09 -18.77
C ARG A 18 -15.60 -5.27 -19.73
N TYR A 19 -16.61 -5.26 -20.58
CA TYR A 19 -16.89 -6.35 -21.53
C TYR A 19 -15.73 -6.71 -22.46
N GLN A 20 -14.95 -5.73 -22.91
CA GLN A 20 -13.81 -5.98 -23.78
C GLN A 20 -12.74 -6.85 -23.07
N ASP A 21 -12.54 -6.65 -21.77
CA ASP A 21 -11.65 -7.47 -20.98
C ASP A 21 -12.20 -8.91 -20.84
N ILE A 22 -13.52 -9.06 -20.72
CA ILE A 22 -14.17 -10.37 -20.61
C ILE A 22 -13.93 -11.21 -21.86
N GLU A 23 -14.13 -10.65 -23.04
CA GLU A 23 -13.86 -11.34 -24.32
C GLU A 23 -12.40 -11.76 -24.44
N MET A 24 -11.48 -10.87 -24.08
CA MET A 24 -10.06 -11.18 -24.03
C MET A 24 -9.76 -12.35 -23.08
N PHE A 25 -10.32 -12.34 -21.87
CA PHE A 25 -10.11 -13.41 -20.90
C PHE A 25 -10.72 -14.75 -21.34
N LEU A 26 -11.89 -14.73 -21.99
CA LEU A 26 -12.53 -15.92 -22.52
C LEU A 26 -11.87 -16.47 -23.79
N SER A 27 -11.05 -15.67 -24.47
CA SER A 27 -10.31 -16.09 -25.68
C SER A 27 -9.21 -17.10 -25.40
N LYS A 28 -8.80 -17.25 -24.14
CA LYS A 28 -7.75 -18.17 -23.70
C LYS A 28 -8.26 -19.03 -22.54
N ASP A 29 -7.65 -20.17 -22.35
CA ASP A 29 -7.98 -21.03 -21.22
C ASP A 29 -7.39 -20.50 -19.89
N THR A 30 -7.85 -21.07 -18.79
CA THR A 30 -7.40 -20.70 -17.45
C THR A 30 -5.90 -20.97 -17.24
N ASP A 31 -5.36 -22.02 -17.84
CA ASP A 31 -3.96 -22.40 -17.69
C ASP A 31 -3.06 -21.36 -18.33
N PHE A 32 -3.46 -20.80 -19.47
CA PHE A 32 -2.77 -19.67 -20.10
C PHE A 32 -2.67 -18.48 -19.15
N TRP A 33 -3.78 -18.05 -18.53
CA TRP A 33 -3.78 -16.91 -17.63
C TRP A 33 -3.02 -17.16 -16.34
N MET A 34 -3.08 -18.38 -15.81
CA MET A 34 -2.28 -18.77 -14.66
C MET A 34 -0.78 -18.68 -14.98
N GLU A 35 -0.35 -19.19 -16.12
CA GLU A 35 1.06 -19.13 -16.53
C GLU A 35 1.51 -17.68 -16.75
N GLN A 36 0.70 -16.84 -17.41
CA GLN A 36 1.01 -15.41 -17.58
C GLN A 36 1.16 -14.71 -16.22
N THR A 37 0.27 -14.99 -15.28
CA THR A 37 0.34 -14.42 -13.94
C THR A 37 1.60 -14.87 -13.20
N LEU A 38 1.93 -16.16 -13.27
CA LEU A 38 3.15 -16.70 -12.66
C LEU A 38 4.42 -16.11 -13.29
N GLN A 39 4.46 -15.98 -14.61
CA GLN A 39 5.58 -15.35 -15.31
C GLN A 39 5.74 -13.89 -14.92
N TYR A 40 4.64 -13.14 -14.81
CA TYR A 40 4.65 -11.76 -14.34
C TYR A 40 5.25 -11.66 -12.94
N PHE A 41 4.77 -12.45 -11.97
CA PHE A 41 5.33 -12.43 -10.62
C PHE A 41 6.78 -12.89 -10.56
N ARG A 42 7.19 -13.86 -11.36
CA ARG A 42 8.60 -14.25 -11.49
C ARG A 42 9.46 -13.11 -12.03
N SER A 43 8.95 -12.34 -12.98
CA SER A 43 9.69 -11.18 -13.52
C SER A 43 9.88 -10.08 -12.49
N LEU A 44 8.89 -9.86 -11.58
CA LEU A 44 8.97 -8.88 -10.50
C LEU A 44 9.95 -9.28 -9.39
N THR A 45 9.92 -10.54 -9.00
CA THR A 45 10.71 -11.04 -7.87
C THR A 45 12.07 -11.58 -8.29
N GLY A 46 12.28 -11.78 -9.60
CA GLY A 46 13.40 -12.54 -10.09
C GLY A 46 13.37 -13.98 -9.57
N GLU A 47 14.46 -14.69 -9.74
CA GLU A 47 14.70 -15.92 -9.01
C GLU A 47 15.32 -15.55 -7.65
N LEU A 48 14.48 -15.20 -6.68
CA LEU A 48 14.91 -15.10 -5.28
C LEU A 48 15.28 -16.52 -4.78
N LYS A 49 16.48 -16.94 -5.15
CA LYS A 49 17.10 -18.15 -4.60
C LYS A 49 17.79 -17.74 -3.31
N MET A 50 17.16 -18.05 -2.20
CA MET A 50 17.88 -18.15 -0.95
C MET A 50 18.51 -19.54 -0.92
N GLU A 51 19.79 -19.65 -1.28
CA GLU A 51 20.51 -20.93 -1.40
C GLU A 51 20.51 -21.70 -0.07
N GLU A 52 20.46 -20.96 1.04
CA GLU A 52 20.50 -21.54 2.38
C GLU A 52 19.11 -21.88 2.96
N ASP A 53 18.02 -21.29 2.43
CA ASP A 53 16.65 -21.51 2.92
C ASP A 53 15.60 -21.33 1.82
N ALA A 54 15.29 -22.41 1.13
CA ALA A 54 14.28 -22.44 0.08
C ALA A 54 12.87 -22.05 0.59
N MET A 55 12.57 -22.34 1.87
CA MET A 55 11.29 -22.00 2.48
C MET A 55 11.16 -20.47 2.66
N ALA A 56 12.21 -19.81 3.13
CA ALA A 56 12.22 -18.37 3.28
C ALA A 56 12.06 -17.67 1.91
N GLY A 57 12.72 -18.15 0.85
CA GLY A 57 12.55 -17.65 -0.50
C GLY A 57 11.10 -17.76 -1.00
N MET A 58 10.47 -18.91 -0.78
CA MET A 58 9.07 -19.14 -1.15
C MET A 58 8.11 -18.24 -0.35
N LEU A 59 8.32 -18.07 0.94
CA LEU A 59 7.51 -17.20 1.79
C LEU A 59 7.64 -15.74 1.39
N LEU A 60 8.84 -15.27 1.06
CA LEU A 60 9.06 -13.92 0.58
C LEU A 60 8.35 -13.67 -0.75
N GLN A 61 8.46 -14.59 -1.70
CA GLN A 61 7.74 -14.53 -2.97
C GLN A 61 6.22 -14.43 -2.76
N ARG A 62 5.69 -15.28 -1.88
CA ARG A 62 4.26 -15.28 -1.56
C ARG A 62 3.82 -13.98 -0.89
N ALA A 63 4.60 -13.46 0.05
CA ALA A 63 4.31 -12.20 0.72
C ALA A 63 4.28 -11.03 -0.29
N TYR A 64 5.21 -11.02 -1.25
CA TYR A 64 5.23 -10.03 -2.32
C TYR A 64 3.99 -10.10 -3.21
N GLN A 65 3.59 -11.31 -3.62
CA GLN A 65 2.37 -11.53 -4.40
C GLN A 65 1.12 -11.09 -3.65
N GLN A 66 1.05 -11.35 -2.35
CA GLN A 66 -0.05 -10.92 -1.50
C GLN A 66 -0.09 -9.39 -1.37
N ALA A 67 1.05 -8.75 -1.20
CA ALA A 67 1.14 -7.29 -1.14
C ALA A 67 0.66 -6.65 -2.45
N PHE A 68 1.06 -7.20 -3.60
CA PHE A 68 0.58 -6.74 -4.91
C PHE A 68 -0.92 -6.94 -5.07
N GLY A 69 -1.44 -8.12 -4.71
CA GLY A 69 -2.87 -8.46 -4.77
C GLY A 69 -3.75 -7.65 -3.82
N ALA A 70 -3.15 -6.94 -2.84
CA ALA A 70 -3.89 -6.08 -1.94
C ALA A 70 -4.34 -4.75 -2.58
N PHE A 71 -3.75 -4.35 -3.70
CA PHE A 71 -4.12 -3.09 -4.35
C PHE A 71 -5.39 -3.22 -5.18
N ALA A 72 -6.34 -2.30 -4.93
CA ALA A 72 -7.47 -2.07 -5.82
C ALA A 72 -7.07 -1.02 -6.86
N MET A 73 -7.30 -1.33 -8.13
CA MET A 73 -7.00 -0.43 -9.25
C MET A 73 -8.26 -0.10 -10.03
N SER A 74 -8.36 1.13 -10.54
CA SER A 74 -9.42 1.52 -11.48
C SER A 74 -9.14 1.01 -12.89
N GLY A 75 -10.16 1.08 -13.76
CA GLY A 75 -9.98 0.81 -15.18
C GLY A 75 -8.96 1.72 -15.88
N GLU A 76 -8.69 2.87 -15.31
CA GLU A 76 -7.67 3.82 -15.80
C GLU A 76 -6.28 3.58 -15.18
N ASN A 77 -6.09 2.44 -14.54
CA ASN A 77 -4.83 2.06 -13.92
C ASN A 77 -4.40 3.01 -12.77
N GLU A 78 -5.38 3.62 -12.08
CA GLU A 78 -5.17 4.43 -10.90
C GLU A 78 -5.33 3.58 -9.63
N ILE A 79 -4.48 3.76 -8.64
CA ILE A 79 -4.64 3.12 -7.34
C ILE A 79 -5.86 3.71 -6.62
N LEU A 80 -6.80 2.86 -6.26
CA LEU A 80 -7.97 3.21 -5.44
C LEU A 80 -7.69 3.01 -3.94
N GLY A 81 -6.77 2.15 -3.60
CA GLY A 81 -6.34 1.87 -2.25
C GLY A 81 -5.77 0.47 -2.10
N SER A 82 -5.28 0.14 -0.93
CA SER A 82 -4.99 -1.23 -0.54
C SER A 82 -6.23 -1.83 0.12
N ASN A 83 -6.75 -2.91 -0.46
CA ASN A 83 -7.90 -3.61 0.09
C ASN A 83 -7.48 -4.46 1.27
N TRP A 84 -7.84 -4.02 2.41
CA TRP A 84 -7.87 -4.84 3.60
C TRP A 84 -9.18 -5.65 3.60
N GLY A 85 -9.13 -6.87 3.13
CA GLY A 85 -10.21 -7.75 2.70
C GLY A 85 -11.43 -8.01 3.59
N THR A 86 -11.83 -7.12 4.48
CA THR A 86 -12.86 -7.45 5.48
C THR A 86 -14.03 -6.47 5.60
N TYR A 87 -14.06 -5.38 4.84
CA TYR A 87 -15.18 -4.44 4.95
C TYR A 87 -15.85 -4.19 3.60
N PRO A 88 -16.81 -5.03 3.20
CA PRO A 88 -17.51 -4.85 1.93
C PRO A 88 -18.44 -3.62 1.92
N VAL A 89 -18.68 -2.99 3.07
CA VAL A 89 -19.72 -1.95 3.21
C VAL A 89 -19.17 -0.54 3.14
N THR A 90 -17.90 -0.33 3.47
CA THR A 90 -17.25 0.98 3.39
C THR A 90 -15.78 0.81 3.04
N PRO A 91 -15.31 1.36 1.92
CA PRO A 91 -13.90 1.30 1.53
C PRO A 91 -13.08 2.22 2.44
N HIS A 92 -12.80 1.77 3.64
CA HIS A 92 -11.85 2.44 4.52
C HIS A 92 -10.46 1.93 4.22
N VAL A 93 -9.64 2.79 3.63
CA VAL A 93 -8.23 2.54 3.42
C VAL A 93 -7.45 3.37 4.43
N TRP A 94 -6.74 2.68 5.30
CA TRP A 94 -5.86 3.32 6.26
C TRP A 94 -4.55 3.72 5.60
N ASN A 95 -4.06 4.92 5.89
CA ASN A 95 -2.78 5.38 5.36
C ASN A 95 -1.63 4.45 5.73
N LYS A 96 -1.62 3.95 6.96
CA LYS A 96 -0.62 3.01 7.44
C LYS A 96 -0.63 1.70 6.63
N ASP A 97 -1.82 1.15 6.36
CA ASP A 97 -1.95 -0.08 5.57
C ASP A 97 -1.51 0.13 4.13
N MET A 98 -1.87 1.29 3.54
CA MET A 98 -1.37 1.70 2.23
C MET A 98 0.16 1.81 2.21
N TYR A 99 0.77 2.36 3.25
CA TYR A 99 2.22 2.45 3.38
C TYR A 99 2.87 1.07 3.43
N TYR A 100 2.40 0.18 4.32
CA TYR A 100 3.00 -1.15 4.45
C TYR A 100 2.80 -2.01 3.20
N SER A 101 1.64 -1.94 2.55
CA SER A 101 1.40 -2.65 1.29
C SER A 101 2.29 -2.16 0.15
N SER A 102 2.62 -0.87 0.12
CA SER A 102 3.45 -0.28 -0.94
C SER A 102 4.95 -0.36 -0.68
N LEU A 103 5.38 -0.56 0.56
CA LEU A 103 6.80 -0.56 0.93
C LEU A 103 7.66 -1.57 0.14
N PRO A 104 7.23 -2.83 -0.11
CA PRO A 104 8.01 -3.77 -0.91
C PRO A 104 8.31 -3.27 -2.32
N PHE A 105 7.44 -2.43 -2.89
CA PHE A 105 7.55 -1.93 -4.26
C PHE A 105 8.53 -0.76 -4.40
N THR A 106 9.00 -0.19 -3.30
CA THR A 106 10.09 0.80 -3.32
C THR A 106 11.41 0.21 -3.82
N LEU A 107 11.51 -1.12 -3.92
CA LEU A 107 12.72 -1.80 -4.41
C LEU A 107 12.59 -2.29 -5.85
N THR A 108 11.37 -2.56 -6.32
CA THR A 108 11.15 -3.33 -7.55
C THR A 108 10.27 -2.62 -8.56
N GLU A 109 9.31 -1.80 -8.10
CA GLU A 109 8.26 -1.23 -8.94
C GLU A 109 8.11 0.29 -8.74
N PRO A 110 9.05 1.11 -9.28
CA PRO A 110 9.03 2.56 -9.08
C PRO A 110 7.72 3.20 -9.53
N GLU A 111 7.15 2.77 -10.65
CA GLU A 111 5.91 3.35 -11.17
C GLU A 111 4.69 3.03 -10.28
N LEU A 112 4.63 1.82 -9.72
CA LEU A 112 3.60 1.47 -8.75
C LEU A 112 3.76 2.28 -7.46
N CYS A 113 4.99 2.44 -6.99
CA CYS A 113 5.30 3.24 -5.81
C CYS A 113 4.90 4.72 -6.00
N LYS A 114 5.19 5.32 -7.16
CA LYS A 114 4.74 6.68 -7.53
C LYS A 114 3.21 6.80 -7.46
N LYS A 115 2.49 5.84 -8.03
CA LYS A 115 1.02 5.79 -7.97
C LYS A 115 0.51 5.73 -6.52
N CYS A 116 1.15 4.93 -5.67
CA CYS A 116 0.82 4.85 -4.25
C CYS A 116 1.06 6.18 -3.52
N ILE A 117 2.17 6.87 -3.82
CA ILE A 117 2.46 8.20 -3.26
C ILE A 117 1.40 9.21 -3.71
N LEU A 118 1.01 9.20 -4.99
CA LEU A 118 -0.03 10.09 -5.53
C LEU A 118 -1.41 9.78 -4.94
N TRP A 119 -1.69 8.53 -4.61
CA TRP A 119 -2.90 8.15 -3.89
C TRP A 119 -3.04 8.91 -2.56
N PHE A 120 -1.96 9.00 -1.78
CA PHE A 120 -1.94 9.80 -0.55
C PHE A 120 -2.28 11.26 -0.82
N ALA A 121 -1.73 11.85 -1.89
CA ALA A 121 -2.02 13.24 -2.25
C ALA A 121 -3.50 13.47 -2.57
N LYS A 122 -4.16 12.48 -3.17
CA LYS A 122 -5.57 12.56 -3.60
C LYS A 122 -6.54 12.20 -2.46
N TYR A 123 -6.27 11.12 -1.72
CA TYR A 123 -7.23 10.51 -0.81
C TYR A 123 -6.75 10.46 0.65
N GLY A 124 -5.46 10.22 0.88
CA GLY A 124 -4.92 9.87 2.18
C GLY A 124 -4.61 11.06 3.07
N ILE A 125 -4.42 12.27 2.51
CA ILE A 125 -4.03 13.45 3.28
C ILE A 125 -5.26 14.25 3.65
N LYS A 126 -5.73 14.09 4.88
CA LYS A 126 -6.85 14.85 5.43
C LYS A 126 -6.40 15.65 6.64
N TYR A 127 -6.61 16.95 6.58
CA TYR A 127 -6.25 17.87 7.69
C TYR A 127 -7.18 17.73 8.90
N LYS A 128 -8.42 17.32 8.66
CA LYS A 128 -9.41 17.03 9.70
C LYS A 128 -9.82 15.58 9.48
N GLY A 129 -9.01 14.66 10.00
CA GLY A 129 -9.35 13.26 9.95
C GLY A 129 -10.53 12.97 10.84
N THR A 130 -11.49 12.22 10.33
CA THR A 130 -12.44 11.52 11.17
C THR A 130 -11.72 10.39 11.89
N LYS A 131 -12.35 9.81 12.90
CA LYS A 131 -11.80 8.72 13.72
C LYS A 131 -11.18 7.58 12.90
N PHE A 132 -11.62 7.37 11.65
CA PHE A 132 -11.26 6.25 10.80
C PHE A 132 -10.43 6.60 9.55
N GLU A 133 -10.09 7.85 9.34
CA GLU A 133 -9.49 8.31 8.09
C GLU A 133 -8.01 8.70 8.18
N GLY A 134 -7.38 8.45 9.34
CA GLY A 134 -5.94 8.65 9.51
C GLY A 134 -5.47 10.09 9.38
N GLY A 135 -6.29 11.08 9.80
CA GLY A 135 -5.89 12.47 9.86
C GLY A 135 -4.75 12.73 10.85
N VAL A 136 -4.10 13.88 10.75
CA VAL A 136 -2.89 14.26 11.51
C VAL A 136 -3.05 14.07 13.02
N PHE A 137 -4.23 14.33 13.57
CA PHE A 137 -4.48 14.20 15.02
C PHE A 137 -4.91 12.82 15.46
N HIS A 138 -5.11 11.88 14.53
CA HIS A 138 -5.61 10.56 14.86
C HIS A 138 -4.48 9.59 15.23
N SER A 139 -3.46 9.52 14.39
CA SER A 139 -2.34 8.62 14.56
C SER A 139 -1.11 9.15 13.81
N LEU A 140 0.02 9.25 14.50
CA LEU A 140 1.26 9.68 13.88
C LEU A 140 1.68 8.75 12.73
N SER A 141 1.57 7.45 12.90
CA SER A 141 1.93 6.49 11.86
C SER A 141 1.08 6.64 10.59
N ASN A 142 -0.22 6.91 10.73
CA ASN A 142 -1.08 7.20 9.59
C ASN A 142 -0.75 8.55 8.94
N SER A 143 -0.51 9.57 9.75
CA SER A 143 -0.21 10.93 9.27
C SER A 143 1.11 11.00 8.51
N LEU A 144 2.12 10.31 8.99
CA LEU A 144 3.48 10.32 8.44
C LEU A 144 3.69 9.31 7.30
N SER A 145 2.75 8.42 7.04
CA SER A 145 2.86 7.34 6.03
C SER A 145 3.31 7.85 4.66
N VAL A 146 2.75 8.96 4.18
CA VAL A 146 3.12 9.53 2.89
C VAL A 146 4.55 10.06 2.87
N ILE A 147 5.00 10.65 3.97
CA ILE A 147 6.38 11.19 4.10
C ILE A 147 7.36 10.03 4.12
N MET A 148 7.07 9.00 4.91
CA MET A 148 7.90 7.80 5.03
C MET A 148 8.01 7.05 3.70
N LEU A 149 6.90 6.86 2.98
CA LEU A 149 6.91 6.20 1.66
C LEU A 149 7.67 7.05 0.63
N SER A 150 7.46 8.36 0.64
CA SER A 150 8.18 9.29 -0.26
C SER A 150 9.68 9.30 0.02
N GLY A 151 10.06 9.23 1.31
CA GLY A 151 11.45 9.12 1.73
C GLY A 151 12.09 7.82 1.25
N ALA A 152 11.44 6.68 1.49
CA ALA A 152 11.91 5.38 1.02
C ALA A 152 12.06 5.34 -0.51
N TYR A 153 11.07 5.86 -1.24
CA TYR A 153 11.13 5.96 -2.70
C TYR A 153 12.34 6.81 -3.15
N TYR A 154 12.53 7.97 -2.53
CA TYR A 154 13.63 8.86 -2.89
C TYR A 154 15.02 8.27 -2.55
N GLU A 155 15.12 7.57 -1.43
CA GLU A 155 16.35 6.90 -1.00
C GLU A 155 16.81 5.84 -2.02
N TYR A 156 15.86 5.08 -2.60
CA TYR A 156 16.18 4.04 -3.57
C TYR A 156 16.37 4.53 -5.00
N PHE A 157 15.51 5.45 -5.46
CA PHE A 157 15.49 5.85 -6.87
C PHE A 157 16.11 7.23 -7.14
N GLY A 158 16.24 8.09 -6.13
CA GLY A 158 16.84 9.42 -6.26
C GLY A 158 16.08 10.40 -7.17
N GLU A 159 14.88 10.08 -7.60
CA GLU A 159 14.12 10.85 -8.59
C GLU A 159 13.53 12.13 -8.00
N LYS A 160 14.28 13.23 -8.03
CA LYS A 160 13.81 14.57 -7.62
C LYS A 160 12.71 15.11 -8.50
N GLU A 161 12.78 14.79 -9.78
CA GLU A 161 11.88 15.26 -10.83
C GLU A 161 10.42 14.89 -10.55
N PHE A 162 10.19 13.70 -10.00
CA PHE A 162 8.85 13.26 -9.59
C PHE A 162 8.22 14.25 -8.59
N PHE A 163 8.94 14.65 -7.56
CA PHE A 163 8.43 15.60 -6.56
C PHE A 163 8.30 17.01 -7.11
N GLN A 164 9.18 17.42 -8.03
CA GLN A 164 9.09 18.72 -8.71
C GLN A 164 7.86 18.82 -9.61
N GLN A 165 7.49 17.73 -10.27
CA GLN A 165 6.28 17.64 -11.09
C GLN A 165 4.99 17.62 -10.25
N HIS A 166 5.09 17.29 -8.94
CA HIS A 166 3.97 17.21 -8.02
C HIS A 166 4.06 18.18 -6.82
N PRO A 167 4.13 19.51 -7.06
CA PRO A 167 4.35 20.48 -5.98
C PRO A 167 3.24 20.51 -4.92
N LYS A 168 2.03 20.11 -5.31
CA LYS A 168 0.90 19.98 -4.36
C LYS A 168 1.16 18.86 -3.33
N LEU A 169 1.78 17.75 -3.73
CA LEU A 169 2.18 16.67 -2.84
C LEU A 169 3.18 17.17 -1.80
N TYR A 170 4.26 17.82 -2.26
CA TYR A 170 5.27 18.39 -1.38
C TYR A 170 4.70 19.38 -0.37
N LYS A 171 3.84 20.31 -0.86
CA LYS A 171 3.15 21.27 0.02
C LYS A 171 2.31 20.59 1.09
N LYS A 172 1.61 19.50 0.75
CA LYS A 172 0.80 18.74 1.71
C LYS A 172 1.67 18.01 2.74
N MET A 173 2.75 17.35 2.32
CA MET A 173 3.69 16.70 3.23
C MET A 173 4.29 17.71 4.23
N LYS A 174 4.71 18.87 3.75
CA LYS A 174 5.22 19.96 4.59
C LYS A 174 4.18 20.43 5.61
N ALA A 175 2.92 20.59 5.19
CA ALA A 175 1.84 20.97 6.09
C ALA A 175 1.55 19.93 7.16
N ILE A 176 1.60 18.64 6.82
CA ILE A 176 1.46 17.55 7.80
C ILE A 176 2.59 17.62 8.82
N LEU A 177 3.83 17.68 8.35
CA LEU A 177 4.99 17.76 9.22
C LEU A 177 4.90 18.96 10.17
N GLN A 178 4.56 20.12 9.64
CA GLN A 178 4.37 21.34 10.44
C GLN A 178 3.30 21.15 11.53
N THR A 179 2.13 20.60 11.17
CA THR A 179 1.06 20.34 12.14
C THR A 179 1.49 19.34 13.22
N VAL A 180 2.24 18.31 12.85
CA VAL A 180 2.78 17.36 13.83
C VAL A 180 3.80 18.03 14.75
N LEU A 181 4.68 18.85 14.20
CA LEU A 181 5.69 19.61 14.99
C LEU A 181 5.02 20.58 15.98
N GLU A 182 3.95 21.24 15.57
CA GLU A 182 3.17 22.16 16.41
C GLU A 182 2.35 21.43 17.49
N SER A 183 2.11 20.13 17.35
CA SER A 183 1.37 19.34 18.33
C SER A 183 2.19 18.91 19.56
N ARG A 184 3.46 19.28 19.65
CA ARG A 184 4.32 18.99 20.80
C ARG A 184 3.84 19.73 22.04
N GLU A 185 3.97 19.09 23.17
CA GLU A 185 3.74 19.74 24.47
C GLU A 185 5.00 20.51 24.88
N GLU A 186 4.85 21.69 25.48
CA GLU A 186 5.98 22.54 25.89
C GLU A 186 6.94 21.83 26.85
N ASN A 187 6.41 21.00 27.73
CA ASN A 187 7.18 20.25 28.74
C ASN A 187 7.81 18.96 28.19
N GLU A 188 7.46 18.55 26.96
CA GLU A 188 7.94 17.32 26.33
C GLU A 188 8.33 17.59 24.85
N PRO A 189 9.37 18.40 24.63
CA PRO A 189 9.68 18.96 23.30
C PRO A 189 10.14 17.90 22.29
N TYR A 190 10.48 16.70 22.75
CA TYR A 190 10.96 15.61 21.90
C TYR A 190 9.94 14.50 21.66
N LEU A 191 8.75 14.60 22.25
CA LEU A 191 7.73 13.56 22.16
C LEU A 191 6.45 14.08 21.50
N TYR A 192 5.84 13.20 20.74
CA TYR A 192 4.60 13.47 20.03
C TYR A 192 3.49 12.60 20.60
N ARG A 193 2.42 13.23 20.96
CA ARG A 193 1.23 12.57 21.46
C ARG A 193 0.56 11.75 20.38
N THR A 194 0.09 10.54 20.73
CA THR A 194 -0.72 9.71 19.83
C THR A 194 -1.88 9.08 20.61
N THR A 195 -3.04 9.04 19.99
CA THR A 195 -4.23 8.41 20.57
C THR A 195 -4.44 6.99 20.08
N TRP A 196 -3.90 6.66 18.91
CA TRP A 196 -3.98 5.34 18.30
C TRP A 196 -2.61 4.80 17.95
N ILE A 197 -2.38 3.53 18.29
CA ILE A 197 -1.11 2.86 18.02
C ILE A 197 -1.24 2.05 16.72
N SER A 198 -2.31 1.33 16.57
CA SER A 198 -2.68 0.49 15.43
C SER A 198 -4.21 0.39 15.42
N ASP A 199 -4.75 -0.78 15.72
CA ASP A 199 -6.19 -1.00 15.89
C ASP A 199 -6.63 -0.81 17.36
N ALA A 200 -5.78 -0.19 18.16
CA ALA A 200 -6.01 0.02 19.58
C ALA A 200 -5.61 1.44 20.04
N TYR A 201 -6.23 1.90 21.11
CA TYR A 201 -5.83 3.13 21.78
C TYR A 201 -4.47 2.99 22.44
N ALA A 202 -3.69 4.07 22.46
CA ALA A 202 -2.50 4.15 23.27
C ALA A 202 -2.86 4.08 24.75
N LEU A 203 -2.14 3.25 25.52
CA LEU A 203 -2.32 3.13 26.95
C LEU A 203 -1.71 4.31 27.74
N GLY A 204 -0.96 5.17 27.07
CA GLY A 204 -0.35 6.37 27.64
C GLY A 204 -0.41 7.52 26.67
N LYS A 205 0.25 8.64 27.04
CA LYS A 205 0.32 9.82 26.18
C LYS A 205 1.21 9.58 24.94
N TYR A 206 2.25 8.77 25.07
CA TYR A 206 3.29 8.58 24.08
C TYR A 206 3.51 7.10 23.78
N HIS A 207 3.73 6.79 22.52
CA HIS A 207 4.07 5.45 22.06
C HIS A 207 5.40 5.47 21.32
N THR A 208 6.35 4.65 21.75
CA THR A 208 7.73 4.64 21.23
C THR A 208 7.75 4.39 19.71
N GLY A 209 7.07 3.36 19.24
CA GLY A 209 7.09 3.00 17.82
C GLY A 209 6.55 4.09 16.89
N THR A 210 5.48 4.80 17.30
CA THR A 210 4.94 5.92 16.50
C THR A 210 5.81 7.15 16.59
N ASN A 211 6.48 7.40 17.72
CA ASN A 211 7.43 8.50 17.85
C ASN A 211 8.68 8.27 17.01
N LEU A 212 9.19 7.05 16.90
CA LEU A 212 10.31 6.72 16.03
C LEU A 212 10.05 7.09 14.55
N CYS A 213 8.80 7.11 14.10
CA CYS A 213 8.45 7.58 12.76
C CYS A 213 8.82 9.06 12.51
N MET A 214 9.00 9.86 13.57
CA MET A 214 9.39 11.27 13.45
C MET A 214 10.91 11.47 13.34
N TYR A 215 11.68 10.46 13.70
CA TYR A 215 13.14 10.53 13.74
C TYR A 215 13.80 9.74 12.60
N ARG A 216 13.00 9.08 11.79
CA ARG A 216 13.46 8.41 10.60
C ARG A 216 13.50 9.37 9.41
#